data_6731350d03f2d6c47298baae0dd98259
#
_entry.id   6731350d03f2d6c47298baae0dd98259
#
_cell.length_a   1.000
_cell.length_b   1.000
_cell.length_c   1.000
_cell.angle_alpha   90.00
_cell.angle_beta   90.00
_cell.angle_gamma   90.00
#
_symmetry.space_group_name_H-M   'P 1'
#
loop_
_entity.id
_entity.type
_entity.pdbx_description
1 polymer ?
#
loop_
_entity_poly.entity_id
_entity_poly.type
_entity_poly.pdbx_seq_one_letter_code
_entity_poly.pdbx_strand_id
1 'polypeptide(L)'
;MRNLDNEKQIIDMAISGDHEALETILLGVQDMVFNLSLRMLGPIPDAEDATQEILIKVMTHLSSFRQESSLTTWTFRIAVNHL
;
A
#
# COMPACT_ATOMS: atom_id res chain seq x y z
N MET A 1 -13.93 -14.35 -4.66
CA MET A 1 -13.68 -13.93 -4.35
C MET A 1 -13.89 -13.06 -3.69
N ARG A 2 -14.41 -13.04 -3.87
CA ARG A 2 -14.49 -12.50 -2.73
C ARG A 2 -13.67 -11.32 -2.44
N ASN A 3 -12.54 -11.30 -2.95
CA ASN A 3 -11.53 -10.32 -2.58
C ASN A 3 -11.84 -8.93 -3.07
N LEU A 4 -12.43 -8.80 -4.25
CA LEU A 4 -12.74 -7.47 -4.78
C LEU A 4 -13.76 -6.75 -3.91
N ASP A 5 -14.78 -7.45 -3.47
CA ASP A 5 -15.81 -6.82 -2.65
C ASP A 5 -15.26 -6.43 -1.29
N ASN A 6 -14.45 -7.32 -0.68
CA ASN A 6 -13.84 -7.03 0.60
C ASN A 6 -12.85 -5.88 0.50
N GLU A 7 -12.09 -5.85 -0.58
CA GLU A 7 -11.11 -4.80 -0.77
C GLU A 7 -11.77 -3.44 -0.87
N LYS A 8 -12.84 -3.34 -1.68
CA LYS A 8 -13.55 -2.07 -1.83
C LYS A 8 -14.12 -1.60 -0.50
N GLN A 9 -14.72 -2.52 0.25
CA GLN A 9 -15.33 -2.19 1.52
C GLN A 9 -14.30 -1.68 2.52
N ILE A 10 -13.15 -2.36 2.61
CA ILE A 10 -12.09 -1.96 3.54
C ILE A 10 -11.52 -0.61 3.13
N ILE A 11 -11.32 -0.38 1.84
CA ILE A 11 -10.81 0.89 1.36
C ILE A 11 -11.78 2.02 1.70
N ASP A 12 -13.07 1.81 1.45
CA ASP A 12 -14.08 2.82 1.76
C ASP A 12 -14.10 3.14 3.25
N MET A 13 -13.98 2.12 4.09
CA MET A 13 -13.94 2.31 5.53
C MET A 13 -12.70 3.11 5.94
N ALA A 14 -11.55 2.78 5.37
CA ALA A 14 -10.31 3.49 5.69
C ALA A 14 -10.40 4.96 5.28
N ILE A 15 -10.94 5.22 4.11
CA ILE A 15 -11.11 6.60 3.64
C ILE A 15 -12.06 7.37 4.56
N SER A 16 -13.03 6.68 5.13
CA SER A 16 -14.00 7.30 6.06
C SER A 16 -13.39 7.56 7.45
N GLY A 17 -12.18 7.11 7.70
CA GLY A 17 -11.52 7.36 8.98
C GLY A 17 -11.37 6.16 9.89
N ASP A 18 -11.69 4.96 9.41
CA ASP A 18 -11.56 3.75 10.21
C ASP A 18 -10.09 3.34 10.28
N HIS A 19 -9.50 3.48 11.46
CA HIS A 19 -8.07 3.20 11.64
C HIS A 19 -7.73 1.73 11.48
N GLU A 20 -8.61 0.83 11.90
CA GLU A 20 -8.36 -0.60 11.75
C GLU A 20 -8.36 -1.01 10.29
N ALA A 21 -9.27 -0.42 9.51
CA ALA A 21 -9.31 -0.69 8.08
C ALA A 21 -8.03 -0.20 7.40
N LEU A 22 -7.56 0.99 7.79
CA LEU A 22 -6.32 1.53 7.24
C LEU A 22 -5.14 0.63 7.59
N GLU A 23 -5.06 0.19 8.83
CA GLU A 23 -3.99 -0.70 9.27
C GLU A 23 -4.02 -2.00 8.49
N THR A 24 -5.21 -2.56 8.26
CA THR A 24 -5.35 -3.78 7.47
C THR A 24 -4.80 -3.59 6.07
N ILE A 25 -5.10 -2.44 5.44
CA ILE A 25 -4.58 -2.14 4.11
C ILE A 25 -3.06 -2.06 4.11
N LEU A 26 -2.49 -1.32 5.06
CA LEU A 26 -1.05 -1.14 5.10
C LEU A 26 -0.32 -2.45 5.37
N LEU A 27 -0.84 -3.25 6.30
CA LEU A 27 -0.25 -4.56 6.57
C LEU A 27 -0.35 -5.48 5.36
N GLY A 28 -1.43 -5.36 4.61
CA GLY A 28 -1.65 -6.20 3.44
C GLY A 28 -0.67 -5.96 2.30
N VAL A 29 -0.12 -4.75 2.19
CA VAL A 29 0.81 -4.42 1.10
C VAL A 29 2.25 -4.31 1.57
N GLN A 30 2.49 -4.37 2.88
CA GLN A 30 3.79 -4.11 3.45
C GLN A 30 4.88 -5.04 2.93
N ASP A 31 4.60 -6.35 2.89
CA ASP A 31 5.61 -7.31 2.47
C ASP A 31 5.99 -7.13 1.01
N MET A 32 5.02 -6.86 0.17
CA MET A 32 5.30 -6.62 -1.25
C MET A 32 6.17 -5.38 -1.42
N VAL A 33 5.85 -4.31 -0.70
CA VAL A 33 6.63 -3.07 -0.77
C VAL A 33 8.05 -3.29 -0.27
N PHE A 34 8.19 -4.00 0.86
CA PHE A 34 9.52 -4.27 1.40
C PHE A 34 10.36 -5.11 0.45
N ASN A 35 9.77 -6.18 -0.09
CA ASN A 35 10.50 -7.06 -1.01
C ASN A 35 10.93 -6.32 -2.27
N LEU A 36 10.07 -5.46 -2.80
CA LEU A 36 10.42 -4.66 -3.95
C LEU A 36 11.54 -3.67 -3.62
N SER A 37 11.44 -3.00 -2.47
CA SER A 37 12.45 -2.05 -2.03
C SER A 37 13.80 -2.74 -1.84
N LEU A 38 13.79 -3.92 -1.23
CA LEU A 38 15.00 -4.69 -0.99
C LEU A 38 15.67 -5.07 -2.32
N ARG A 39 14.86 -5.49 -3.29
CA ARG A 39 15.39 -5.89 -4.58
C ARG A 39 16.01 -4.72 -5.33
N MET A 40 15.43 -3.53 -5.21
CA MET A 40 15.90 -2.38 -5.96
C MET A 40 17.02 -1.61 -5.27
N LEU A 41 17.04 -1.60 -3.94
CA LEU A 41 18.01 -0.81 -3.19
C LEU A 41 19.15 -1.64 -2.63
N GLY A 42 18.88 -2.87 -2.24
CA GLY A 42 19.89 -3.80 -1.72
C GLY A 42 19.98 -3.83 -0.21
N PRO A 43 20.54 -2.80 0.46
CA PRO A 43 20.71 -2.87 1.92
C PRO A 43 19.39 -2.87 2.66
N ILE A 44 19.30 -3.69 3.70
CA ILE A 44 18.07 -3.81 4.49
C ILE A 44 17.66 -2.47 5.11
N PRO A 45 18.55 -1.69 5.73
CA PRO A 45 18.13 -0.41 6.31
C PRO A 45 17.53 0.54 5.28
N ASP A 46 18.09 0.57 4.07
CA ASP A 46 17.56 1.42 3.00
C ASP A 46 16.19 0.94 2.57
N ALA A 47 16.01 -0.39 2.50
CA ALA A 47 14.73 -0.97 2.12
C ALA A 47 13.66 -0.68 3.18
N GLU A 48 14.04 -0.73 4.45
CA GLU A 48 13.12 -0.42 5.53
C GLU A 48 12.66 1.04 5.49
N ASP A 49 13.61 1.95 5.26
CA ASP A 49 13.28 3.37 5.16
C ASP A 49 12.35 3.63 3.98
N ALA A 50 12.67 3.06 2.82
CA ALA A 50 11.85 3.24 1.63
C ALA A 50 10.45 2.66 1.85
N THR A 51 10.36 1.51 2.51
CA THR A 51 9.08 0.89 2.79
C THR A 51 8.20 1.82 3.60
N GLN A 52 8.74 2.42 4.67
CA GLN A 52 7.97 3.34 5.49
C GLN A 52 7.50 4.54 4.68
N GLU A 53 8.37 5.10 3.86
CA GLU A 53 8.02 6.25 3.04
C GLU A 53 6.93 5.91 2.03
N ILE A 54 7.02 4.74 1.42
CA ILE A 54 6.02 4.29 0.46
C ILE A 54 4.68 4.06 1.16
N LEU A 55 4.69 3.44 2.34
CA LEU A 55 3.45 3.21 3.07
C LEU A 55 2.78 4.52 3.47
N ILE A 56 3.58 5.54 3.81
CA ILE A 56 3.03 6.86 4.08
C ILE A 56 2.36 7.43 2.83
N LYS A 57 2.97 7.25 1.66
CA LYS A 57 2.35 7.69 0.41
C LYS A 57 1.06 6.95 0.13
N VAL A 58 1.04 5.64 0.37
CA VAL A 58 -0.19 4.87 0.20
C VAL A 58 -1.29 5.45 1.09
N MET A 59 -0.95 5.69 2.36
CA MET A 59 -1.91 6.21 3.31
C MET A 59 -2.44 7.59 2.91
N THR A 60 -1.53 8.49 2.52
CA THR A 60 -1.93 9.86 2.24
C THR A 60 -2.66 10.01 0.90
N HIS A 61 -2.46 9.07 -0.03
CA HIS A 61 -3.10 9.14 -1.34
C HIS A 61 -4.28 8.18 -1.48
N LEU A 62 -4.63 7.47 -0.42
CA LEU A 62 -5.67 6.45 -0.51
C LEU A 62 -7.01 7.03 -0.97
N SER A 63 -7.34 8.24 -0.53
CA SER A 63 -8.61 8.86 -0.89
C SER A 63 -8.70 9.19 -2.37
N SER A 64 -7.58 9.23 -3.08
CA SER A 64 -7.59 9.49 -4.53
C SER A 64 -7.53 8.19 -5.35
N PHE A 65 -7.48 7.05 -4.69
CA PHE A 65 -7.46 5.76 -5.36
C PHE A 65 -8.84 5.49 -5.94
N ARG A 66 -8.91 5.34 -7.26
CA ARG A 66 -10.19 5.18 -7.96
C ARG A 66 -10.66 3.75 -8.06
N GLN A 67 -9.87 2.81 -7.59
CA GLN A 67 -10.21 1.39 -7.60
C GLN A 67 -10.39 0.85 -9.03
N GLU A 68 -9.68 1.44 -9.97
CA GLU A 68 -9.65 0.98 -11.35
C GLU A 68 -8.66 -0.17 -11.54
N SER A 69 -7.85 -0.43 -10.53
CA SER A 69 -6.97 -1.58 -10.46
C SER A 69 -7.07 -2.12 -9.04
N SER A 70 -6.43 -3.27 -8.79
CA SER A 70 -6.36 -3.78 -7.43
C SER A 70 -5.51 -2.86 -6.56
N LEU A 71 -5.71 -2.95 -5.27
CA LEU A 71 -4.91 -2.21 -4.30
C LEU A 71 -3.42 -2.56 -4.46
N THR A 72 -3.12 -3.84 -4.67
CA THR A 72 -1.74 -4.28 -4.86
C THR A 72 -1.10 -3.60 -6.07
N THR A 73 -1.81 -3.56 -7.19
CA THR A 73 -1.29 -2.94 -8.41
C THR A 73 -1.09 -1.44 -8.23
N TRP A 74 -2.05 -0.79 -7.59
CA TRP A 74 -1.95 0.65 -7.34
C TRP A 74 -0.76 0.96 -6.43
N THR A 75 -0.60 0.17 -5.36
CA THR A 75 0.52 0.34 -4.45
C THR A 75 1.85 0.07 -5.16
N PHE A 76 1.89 -0.95 -6.01
CA PHE A 76 3.10 -1.26 -6.76
C PHE A 76 3.54 -0.06 -7.61
N ARG A 77 2.61 0.62 -8.26
CA ARG A 77 2.95 1.81 -9.06
C ARG A 77 3.52 2.92 -8.20
N ILE A 78 2.94 3.14 -7.02
CA ILE A 78 3.47 4.14 -6.08
C ILE A 78 4.90 3.76 -5.69
N ALA A 79 5.11 2.48 -5.37
CA ALA A 79 6.42 2.02 -4.94
C ALA A 79 7.47 2.17 -6.04
N VAL A 80 7.14 1.76 -7.25
CA VAL A 80 8.08 1.87 -8.38
C VAL A 80 8.42 3.33 -8.65
N ASN A 81 7.44 4.20 -8.59
CA ASN A 81 7.69 5.62 -8.82
C ASN A 81 8.55 6.24 -7.72
N HIS A 82 8.42 5.75 -6.49
CA HIS A 82 9.21 6.24 -5.38
C HIS A 82 10.66 5.74 -5.46
N LEU A 83 10.83 4.49 -5.83
CA LEU A 83 12.14 3.85 -5.87
C LEU A 83 12.90 4.23 -7.12
#